data_7a57f026d05837decdb1b8eb7e1112f9
#
_entry.id   7a57f026d05837decdb1b8eb7e1112f9
#
_cell.length_a   1.000
_cell.length_b   1.000
_cell.length_c   1.000
_cell.angle_alpha   90.00
_cell.angle_beta   90.00
_cell.angle_gamma   90.00
#
_symmetry.space_group_name_H-M   'P 1'
#
loop_
_entity.id
_entity.type
_entity.pdbx_description
1 polymer ?
#
loop_
_entity_poly.entity_id
_entity_poly.type
_entity_poly.pdbx_seq_one_letter_code
_entity_poly.pdbx_strand_id
1 'polypeptide(L)'
;MKKEPKYIAFSTQKGGAGKTTLTVLVASYLHYVMDYNVAVVDCDYPQHSIVEMRERDLKMAMDDPYYKRMAYEQVQRLKKKAYPVIESTPEDAVTRAAELADTDFDFIFFDLPGTINNGGVVRTLARMDYIFSPISADRVVMESTLRFVVVLNDTLITTGKSKIKGMHLLWNMVDGREKSELYDVYEEVIRDLGLSVLKTFLPDSKRFRRELSAGHKALFRSTIFPADKALVRGSNLNEIIDEILELIQ
;
A
#
# COMPACT_ATOMS: atom_id res chain seq x y z
N MET A 1 -3.88 -13.30 -24.83
CA MET A 1 -2.65 -12.65 -24.32
C MET A 1 -2.74 -12.70 -22.80
N LYS A 2 -1.67 -13.12 -22.12
CA LYS A 2 -1.63 -13.08 -20.64
C LYS A 2 -1.65 -11.60 -20.22
N LYS A 3 -2.49 -11.23 -19.27
CA LYS A 3 -2.58 -9.85 -18.75
C LYS A 3 -1.30 -9.57 -17.96
N GLU A 4 -0.59 -8.49 -18.29
CA GLU A 4 0.55 -8.06 -17.49
C GLU A 4 0.03 -7.46 -16.16
N PRO A 5 0.57 -7.85 -15.00
CA PRO A 5 0.19 -7.26 -13.73
C PRO A 5 0.58 -5.78 -13.69
N LYS A 6 -0.22 -4.97 -13.02
CA LYS A 6 0.14 -3.58 -12.70
C LYS A 6 1.03 -3.53 -11.47
N TYR A 7 2.15 -2.86 -11.58
CA TYR A 7 3.11 -2.65 -10.50
C TYR A 7 2.78 -1.38 -9.75
N ILE A 8 2.53 -1.49 -8.45
CA ILE A 8 2.06 -0.38 -7.60
C ILE A 8 2.95 -0.26 -6.36
N ALA A 9 3.30 0.97 -5.98
CA ALA A 9 3.98 1.24 -4.73
C ALA A 9 3.30 2.36 -3.94
N PHE A 10 3.17 2.17 -2.63
CA PHE A 10 2.97 3.27 -1.71
C PHE A 10 4.34 3.77 -1.27
N SER A 11 4.74 4.96 -1.70
CA SER A 11 6.11 5.43 -1.49
C SER A 11 6.19 6.90 -1.08
N THR A 12 7.00 7.18 -0.08
CA THR A 12 7.37 8.52 0.37
C THR A 12 8.71 8.45 1.10
N GLN A 13 9.43 9.57 1.13
CA GLN A 13 10.74 9.63 1.77
C GLN A 13 10.67 9.56 3.30
N LYS A 14 9.51 9.81 3.90
CA LYS A 14 9.36 9.86 5.37
C LYS A 14 8.98 8.48 5.93
N GLY A 15 9.67 8.07 7.00
CA GLY A 15 9.24 6.95 7.84
C GLY A 15 7.95 7.27 8.60
N GLY A 16 7.15 6.24 8.87
CA GLY A 16 5.90 6.39 9.64
C GLY A 16 4.69 6.96 8.89
N ALA A 17 4.82 7.33 7.61
CA ALA A 17 3.73 7.86 6.80
C ALA A 17 2.66 6.82 6.39
N GLY A 18 2.84 5.55 6.76
CA GLY A 18 1.84 4.51 6.55
C GLY A 18 2.01 3.66 5.29
N LYS A 19 3.14 3.72 4.58
CA LYS A 19 3.41 2.94 3.35
C LYS A 19 3.06 1.45 3.50
N THR A 20 3.74 0.76 4.39
CA THR A 20 3.53 -0.68 4.69
C THR A 20 2.09 -0.98 5.12
N THR A 21 1.49 -0.11 5.93
CA THR A 21 0.09 -0.25 6.34
C THR A 21 -0.86 -0.18 5.14
N LEU A 22 -0.68 0.79 4.26
CA LEU A 22 -1.48 0.95 3.04
C LEU A 22 -1.28 -0.23 2.09
N THR A 23 -0.03 -0.65 1.89
CA THR A 23 0.29 -1.82 1.06
C THR A 23 -0.49 -3.06 1.53
N VAL A 24 -0.44 -3.38 2.83
CA VAL A 24 -1.15 -4.54 3.39
C VAL A 24 -2.66 -4.38 3.30
N LEU A 25 -3.21 -3.22 3.65
CA LEU A 25 -4.66 -3.00 3.64
C LEU A 25 -5.25 -3.08 2.25
N VAL A 26 -4.63 -2.42 1.28
CA VAL A 26 -5.10 -2.40 -0.12
C VAL A 26 -4.94 -3.79 -0.74
N ALA A 27 -3.77 -4.43 -0.60
CA ALA A 27 -3.54 -5.77 -1.10
C ALA A 27 -4.53 -6.79 -0.53
N SER A 28 -4.77 -6.76 0.78
CA SER A 28 -5.72 -7.67 1.45
C SER A 28 -7.16 -7.41 1.02
N TYR A 29 -7.57 -6.16 0.88
CA TYR A 29 -8.91 -5.81 0.43
C TYR A 29 -9.15 -6.25 -1.02
N LEU A 30 -8.24 -5.93 -1.92
CA LEU A 30 -8.32 -6.34 -3.31
C LEU A 30 -8.38 -7.86 -3.44
N HIS A 31 -7.53 -8.58 -2.69
CA HIS A 31 -7.45 -10.04 -2.80
C HIS A 31 -8.64 -10.77 -2.17
N TYR A 32 -9.02 -10.41 -0.94
CA TYR A 32 -10.02 -11.17 -0.17
C TYR A 32 -11.45 -10.65 -0.31
N VAL A 33 -11.63 -9.39 -0.72
CA VAL A 33 -12.95 -8.75 -0.83
C VAL A 33 -13.36 -8.55 -2.29
N MET A 34 -12.46 -8.08 -3.14
CA MET A 34 -12.74 -7.75 -4.55
C MET A 34 -12.32 -8.83 -5.55
N ASP A 35 -11.78 -9.96 -5.06
CA ASP A 35 -11.42 -11.14 -5.85
C ASP A 35 -10.30 -10.97 -6.86
N TYR A 36 -9.47 -9.91 -6.77
CA TYR A 36 -8.28 -9.74 -7.58
C TYR A 36 -7.16 -10.72 -7.17
N ASN A 37 -6.31 -11.09 -8.12
CA ASN A 37 -5.09 -11.83 -7.85
C ASN A 37 -3.96 -10.86 -7.55
N VAL A 38 -3.47 -10.89 -6.32
CA VAL A 38 -2.50 -9.93 -5.79
C VAL A 38 -1.24 -10.63 -5.32
N ALA A 39 -0.10 -9.98 -5.47
CA ALA A 39 1.15 -10.34 -4.81
C ALA A 39 1.78 -9.12 -4.14
N VAL A 40 2.65 -9.34 -3.17
CA VAL A 40 3.43 -8.29 -2.49
C VAL A 40 4.91 -8.66 -2.52
N VAL A 41 5.76 -7.73 -2.91
CA VAL A 41 7.22 -7.82 -2.81
C VAL A 41 7.65 -6.85 -1.70
N ASP A 42 8.13 -7.41 -0.60
CA ASP A 42 8.63 -6.67 0.56
C ASP A 42 10.11 -6.38 0.39
N CYS A 43 10.42 -5.12 0.06
CA CYS A 43 11.77 -4.65 -0.22
C CYS A 43 12.31 -3.72 0.87
N ASP A 44 11.62 -3.58 2.01
CA ASP A 44 12.04 -2.70 3.11
C ASP A 44 13.14 -3.37 3.94
N TYR A 45 14.25 -3.71 3.27
CA TYR A 45 15.43 -4.31 3.86
C TYR A 45 16.09 -3.35 4.88
N PRO A 46 16.53 -3.81 6.05
CA PRO A 46 16.52 -5.20 6.55
C PRO A 46 15.26 -5.55 7.38
N GLN A 47 14.25 -4.69 7.42
CA GLN A 47 13.11 -4.83 8.34
C GLN A 47 12.09 -5.87 7.88
N HIS A 48 11.81 -5.95 6.55
CA HIS A 48 10.83 -6.87 5.95
C HIS A 48 9.53 -7.02 6.77
N SER A 49 8.94 -5.88 7.11
CA SER A 49 7.80 -5.79 8.05
C SER A 49 6.56 -6.57 7.59
N ILE A 50 6.35 -6.72 6.27
CA ILE A 50 5.21 -7.48 5.73
C ILE A 50 5.48 -8.99 5.81
N VAL A 51 6.72 -9.42 5.56
CA VAL A 51 7.13 -10.83 5.74
C VAL A 51 6.97 -11.23 7.21
N GLU A 52 7.49 -10.44 8.15
CA GLU A 52 7.32 -10.69 9.58
C GLU A 52 5.84 -10.72 9.99
N MET A 53 5.03 -9.82 9.45
CA MET A 53 3.58 -9.81 9.69
C MET A 53 2.93 -11.09 9.16
N ARG A 54 3.30 -11.55 7.97
CA ARG A 54 2.81 -12.80 7.38
C ARG A 54 3.14 -14.01 8.25
N GLU A 55 4.36 -14.13 8.74
CA GLU A 55 4.78 -15.22 9.60
C GLU A 55 4.00 -15.22 10.91
N ARG A 56 3.84 -14.06 11.54
CA ARG A 56 3.07 -13.89 12.75
C ARG A 56 1.59 -14.23 12.54
N ASP A 57 0.98 -13.76 11.46
CA ASP A 57 -0.41 -14.02 11.12
C ASP A 57 -0.65 -15.52 10.88
N LEU A 58 0.23 -16.18 10.12
CA LEU A 58 0.17 -17.63 9.86
C LEU A 58 0.32 -18.42 11.15
N LYS A 59 1.29 -18.07 11.98
CA LYS A 59 1.48 -18.74 13.28
C LYS A 59 0.22 -18.63 14.14
N MET A 60 -0.37 -17.45 14.23
CA MET A 60 -1.62 -17.26 14.99
C MET A 60 -2.77 -18.10 14.41
N ALA A 61 -2.90 -18.17 13.07
CA ALA A 61 -3.93 -18.98 12.43
C ALA A 61 -3.71 -20.50 12.59
N MET A 62 -2.46 -20.94 12.82
CA MET A 62 -2.15 -22.34 13.09
C MET A 62 -2.36 -22.74 14.54
N ASP A 63 -1.99 -21.86 15.47
CA ASP A 63 -1.96 -22.14 16.90
C ASP A 63 -3.31 -21.84 17.59
N ASP A 64 -4.11 -20.91 17.07
CA ASP A 64 -5.39 -20.50 17.67
C ASP A 64 -6.59 -21.13 16.92
N PRO A 65 -7.40 -21.96 17.59
CA PRO A 65 -8.56 -22.62 16.96
C PRO A 65 -9.58 -21.67 16.33
N TYR A 66 -9.75 -20.47 16.86
CA TYR A 66 -10.63 -19.44 16.31
C TYR A 66 -10.17 -18.98 14.92
N TYR A 67 -8.90 -18.56 14.82
CA TYR A 67 -8.32 -18.09 13.55
C TYR A 67 -8.12 -19.25 12.55
N LYS A 68 -7.82 -20.44 13.02
CA LYS A 68 -7.75 -21.64 12.17
C LYS A 68 -9.08 -21.91 11.48
N ARG A 69 -10.19 -21.84 12.22
CA ARG A 69 -11.53 -21.98 11.65
C ARG A 69 -11.84 -20.85 10.67
N MET A 70 -11.54 -19.62 11.03
CA MET A 70 -11.76 -18.44 10.18
C MET A 70 -11.00 -18.54 8.85
N ALA A 71 -9.73 -19.00 8.89
CA ALA A 71 -8.94 -19.25 7.69
C ALA A 71 -9.52 -20.36 6.82
N TYR A 72 -9.96 -21.45 7.42
CA TYR A 72 -10.61 -22.53 6.70
C TYR A 72 -11.89 -22.07 5.99
N GLU A 73 -12.79 -21.39 6.70
CA GLU A 73 -14.03 -20.85 6.15
C GLU A 73 -13.76 -19.86 5.00
N GLN A 74 -12.74 -19.00 5.15
CA GLN A 74 -12.32 -18.09 4.10
C GLN A 74 -11.85 -18.82 2.84
N VAL A 75 -10.98 -19.81 2.98
CA VAL A 75 -10.49 -20.61 1.83
C VAL A 75 -11.65 -21.35 1.16
N GLN A 76 -12.58 -21.92 1.93
CA GLN A 76 -13.76 -22.59 1.35
C GLN A 76 -14.66 -21.63 0.57
N ARG A 77 -14.82 -20.40 1.05
CA ARG A 77 -15.63 -19.37 0.41
C ARG A 77 -14.98 -18.80 -0.85
N LEU A 78 -13.71 -18.41 -0.75
CA LEU A 78 -13.01 -17.72 -1.83
C LEU A 78 -12.38 -18.66 -2.86
N LYS A 79 -12.15 -19.94 -2.48
CA LYS A 79 -11.37 -20.91 -3.27
C LYS A 79 -9.97 -20.41 -3.61
N LYS A 80 -9.45 -19.46 -2.83
CA LYS A 80 -8.14 -18.86 -2.97
C LYS A 80 -7.28 -19.09 -1.72
N LYS A 81 -5.97 -19.23 -1.94
CA LYS A 81 -4.97 -19.19 -0.88
C LYS A 81 -4.68 -17.72 -0.51
N ALA A 82 -3.95 -17.52 0.59
CA ALA A 82 -3.41 -16.20 0.90
C ALA A 82 -2.47 -15.75 -0.24
N TYR A 83 -2.52 -14.46 -0.58
CA TYR A 83 -1.64 -13.92 -1.62
C TYR A 83 -0.17 -14.08 -1.23
N PRO A 84 0.75 -14.30 -2.20
CA PRO A 84 2.17 -14.44 -1.90
C PRO A 84 2.75 -13.12 -1.38
N VAL A 85 3.61 -13.22 -0.38
CA VAL A 85 4.50 -12.16 0.10
C VAL A 85 5.92 -12.65 -0.10
N ILE A 86 6.73 -11.90 -0.86
CA ILE A 86 8.08 -12.27 -1.23
C ILE A 86 9.05 -11.26 -0.65
N GLU A 87 10.05 -11.75 0.04
CA GLU A 87 11.19 -10.96 0.50
C GLU A 87 12.11 -10.61 -0.67
N SER A 88 12.57 -9.36 -0.72
CA SER A 88 13.52 -8.88 -1.72
C SER A 88 14.36 -7.73 -1.20
N THR A 89 15.45 -7.42 -1.90
CA THR A 89 16.10 -6.12 -1.82
C THR A 89 15.46 -5.15 -2.82
N PRO A 90 15.62 -3.83 -2.65
CA PRO A 90 15.17 -2.88 -3.66
C PRO A 90 15.78 -3.12 -5.04
N GLU A 91 17.05 -3.60 -5.09
CA GLU A 91 17.79 -3.87 -6.32
C GLU A 91 17.19 -5.02 -7.12
N ASP A 92 16.71 -6.08 -6.44
CA ASP A 92 16.24 -7.33 -7.04
C ASP A 92 14.71 -7.37 -7.19
N ALA A 93 14.01 -6.38 -6.66
CA ALA A 93 12.56 -6.36 -6.53
C ALA A 93 11.80 -6.71 -7.82
N VAL A 94 12.20 -6.10 -8.94
CA VAL A 94 11.54 -6.33 -10.24
C VAL A 94 11.84 -7.73 -10.78
N THR A 95 13.06 -8.24 -10.56
CA THR A 95 13.44 -9.62 -10.94
C THR A 95 12.62 -10.62 -10.14
N ARG A 96 12.51 -10.41 -8.82
CA ARG A 96 11.68 -11.26 -7.94
C ARG A 96 10.20 -11.22 -8.31
N ALA A 97 9.68 -10.06 -8.69
CA ALA A 97 8.32 -9.95 -9.21
C ALA A 97 8.13 -10.73 -10.53
N ALA A 98 9.14 -10.72 -11.40
CA ALA A 98 9.09 -11.47 -12.67
C ALA A 98 9.07 -13.00 -12.45
N GLU A 99 9.65 -13.51 -11.36
CA GLU A 99 9.57 -14.93 -10.98
C GLU A 99 8.13 -15.40 -10.68
N LEU A 100 7.23 -14.45 -10.39
CA LEU A 100 5.80 -14.71 -10.21
C LEU A 100 5.02 -14.80 -11.54
N ALA A 101 5.70 -14.61 -12.69
CA ALA A 101 5.07 -14.44 -14.00
C ALA A 101 4.24 -15.66 -14.46
N ASP A 102 4.41 -16.84 -13.86
CA ASP A 102 3.59 -18.02 -14.17
C ASP A 102 2.17 -17.95 -13.59
N THR A 103 1.94 -17.08 -12.62
CA THR A 103 0.63 -16.82 -12.02
C THR A 103 0.00 -15.59 -12.66
N ASP A 104 -1.31 -15.65 -12.90
CA ASP A 104 -2.06 -14.54 -13.50
C ASP A 104 -2.44 -13.51 -12.41
N PHE A 105 -1.49 -12.62 -12.09
CA PHE A 105 -1.73 -11.53 -11.15
C PHE A 105 -2.33 -10.30 -11.84
N ASP A 106 -3.27 -9.65 -11.16
CA ASP A 106 -3.79 -8.33 -11.56
C ASP A 106 -2.87 -7.22 -11.06
N PHE A 107 -2.39 -7.35 -9.81
CA PHE A 107 -1.58 -6.34 -9.13
C PHE A 107 -0.40 -6.97 -8.39
N ILE A 108 0.75 -6.32 -8.48
CA ILE A 108 1.91 -6.62 -7.64
C ILE A 108 2.29 -5.33 -6.90
N PHE A 109 2.19 -5.37 -5.58
CA PHE A 109 2.56 -4.26 -4.71
C PHE A 109 4.01 -4.38 -4.27
N PHE A 110 4.71 -3.23 -4.21
CA PHE A 110 6.09 -3.14 -3.74
C PHE A 110 6.14 -2.28 -2.48
N ASP A 111 6.58 -2.86 -1.37
CA ASP A 111 6.86 -2.09 -0.15
C ASP A 111 8.35 -1.74 -0.12
N LEU A 112 8.66 -0.46 -0.28
CA LEU A 112 10.00 0.06 -0.45
C LEU A 112 10.43 0.89 0.76
N PRO A 113 11.74 0.90 1.11
CA PRO A 113 12.23 1.78 2.17
C PRO A 113 11.99 3.25 1.83
N GLY A 114 11.77 4.04 2.87
CA GLY A 114 11.49 5.48 2.75
C GLY A 114 12.76 6.30 2.44
N THR A 115 13.44 6.00 1.34
CA THR A 115 14.64 6.74 0.92
C THR A 115 14.79 6.73 -0.60
N ILE A 116 15.28 7.84 -1.15
CA ILE A 116 15.73 7.94 -2.55
C ILE A 116 17.26 7.97 -2.67
N ASN A 117 17.96 7.91 -1.56
CA ASN A 117 19.42 7.87 -1.56
C ASN A 117 19.99 6.49 -1.95
N ASN A 118 19.11 5.50 -2.13
CA ASN A 118 19.44 4.18 -2.63
C ASN A 118 19.06 4.09 -4.12
N GLY A 119 20.04 3.88 -4.98
CA GLY A 119 19.82 3.76 -6.44
C GLY A 119 18.95 2.56 -6.82
N GLY A 120 18.88 1.50 -6.00
CA GLY A 120 17.96 0.38 -6.15
C GLY A 120 16.51 0.82 -6.01
N VAL A 121 16.21 1.61 -4.98
CA VAL A 121 14.84 2.16 -4.76
C VAL A 121 14.40 2.99 -5.96
N VAL A 122 15.25 3.90 -6.44
CA VAL A 122 14.91 4.75 -7.60
C VAL A 122 14.69 3.92 -8.86
N ARG A 123 15.55 2.92 -9.13
CA ARG A 123 15.40 2.03 -10.28
C ARG A 123 14.10 1.22 -10.20
N THR A 124 13.74 0.75 -9.02
CA THR A 124 12.50 0.00 -8.81
C THR A 124 11.28 0.91 -8.95
N LEU A 125 11.29 2.11 -8.37
CA LEU A 125 10.22 3.09 -8.58
C LEU A 125 10.02 3.44 -10.06
N ALA A 126 11.10 3.55 -10.84
CA ALA A 126 11.01 3.80 -12.29
C ALA A 126 10.31 2.66 -13.09
N ARG A 127 10.12 1.50 -12.47
CA ARG A 127 9.42 0.33 -13.05
C ARG A 127 7.98 0.18 -12.61
N MET A 128 7.52 0.99 -11.65
CA MET A 128 6.12 1.00 -11.23
C MET A 128 5.23 1.57 -12.34
N ASP A 129 4.01 1.06 -12.42
CA ASP A 129 2.96 1.69 -13.24
C ASP A 129 2.36 2.87 -12.48
N TYR A 130 2.15 2.73 -11.17
CA TYR A 130 1.55 3.77 -10.33
C TYR A 130 2.25 3.89 -8.98
N ILE A 131 2.41 5.13 -8.53
CA ILE A 131 2.95 5.44 -7.21
C ILE A 131 1.92 6.29 -6.46
N PHE A 132 1.57 5.86 -5.25
CA PHE A 132 0.74 6.63 -4.33
C PHE A 132 1.58 7.09 -3.15
N SER A 133 1.66 8.40 -2.93
CA SER A 133 2.49 9.00 -1.90
C SER A 133 1.64 9.49 -0.73
N PRO A 134 1.62 8.79 0.42
CA PRO A 134 0.89 9.24 1.58
C PRO A 134 1.49 10.52 2.17
N ILE A 135 0.64 11.50 2.43
CA ILE A 135 0.93 12.78 3.06
C ILE A 135 0.08 12.97 4.32
N SER A 136 0.55 13.79 5.24
CA SER A 136 -0.20 14.20 6.43
C SER A 136 -0.07 15.71 6.64
N ALA A 137 -0.87 16.29 7.52
CA ALA A 137 -0.82 17.70 7.86
C ALA A 137 0.46 18.09 8.64
N ASP A 138 1.29 17.14 9.06
CA ASP A 138 2.61 17.42 9.61
C ASP A 138 3.50 18.09 8.56
N ARG A 139 3.93 19.31 8.85
CA ARG A 139 4.73 20.15 7.94
C ARG A 139 6.00 19.45 7.44
N VAL A 140 6.70 18.72 8.33
CA VAL A 140 7.94 18.04 7.97
C VAL A 140 7.67 16.86 7.02
N VAL A 141 6.58 16.13 7.25
CA VAL A 141 6.13 15.04 6.35
C VAL A 141 5.75 15.62 4.99
N MET A 142 4.98 16.71 4.99
CA MET A 142 4.53 17.36 3.76
C MET A 142 5.70 17.85 2.93
N GLU A 143 6.58 18.70 3.49
CA GLU A 143 7.73 19.25 2.76
C GLU A 143 8.64 18.14 2.22
N SER A 144 8.91 17.12 3.02
CA SER A 144 9.73 15.97 2.61
C SER A 144 9.08 15.19 1.46
N THR A 145 7.76 14.95 1.54
CA THR A 145 7.04 14.19 0.51
C THR A 145 6.91 15.00 -0.78
N LEU A 146 6.62 16.29 -0.72
CA LEU A 146 6.57 17.15 -1.91
C LEU A 146 7.92 17.19 -2.64
N ARG A 147 9.03 17.33 -1.91
CA ARG A 147 10.37 17.26 -2.52
C ARG A 147 10.61 15.89 -3.21
N PHE A 148 10.24 14.81 -2.54
CA PHE A 148 10.36 13.46 -3.09
C PHE A 148 9.59 13.33 -4.41
N VAL A 149 8.32 13.75 -4.41
CA VAL A 149 7.44 13.62 -5.57
C VAL A 149 7.92 14.50 -6.74
N VAL A 150 8.34 15.74 -6.46
CA VAL A 150 8.92 16.64 -7.48
C VAL A 150 10.19 16.04 -8.07
N VAL A 151 11.11 15.53 -7.25
CA VAL A 151 12.35 14.88 -7.75
C VAL A 151 12.02 13.67 -8.62
N LEU A 152 11.08 12.82 -8.24
CA LEU A 152 10.68 11.67 -9.07
C LEU A 152 10.01 12.13 -10.37
N ASN A 153 9.13 13.13 -10.31
CA ASN A 153 8.50 13.69 -11.49
C ASN A 153 9.54 14.20 -12.49
N ASP A 154 10.46 15.03 -12.04
CA ASP A 154 11.45 15.69 -12.89
C ASP A 154 12.50 14.73 -13.43
N THR A 155 12.90 13.74 -12.63
CA THR A 155 13.99 12.81 -13.00
C THR A 155 13.51 11.59 -13.77
N LEU A 156 12.32 11.12 -13.54
CA LEU A 156 11.79 9.87 -14.09
C LEU A 156 10.65 10.08 -15.08
N ILE A 157 9.63 10.85 -14.71
CA ILE A 157 8.41 10.98 -15.53
C ILE A 157 8.66 11.93 -16.69
N THR A 158 9.07 13.17 -16.41
CA THR A 158 9.29 14.20 -17.42
C THR A 158 10.38 13.82 -18.42
N THR A 159 11.38 13.04 -17.98
CA THR A 159 12.47 12.57 -18.87
C THR A 159 12.10 11.36 -19.71
N GLY A 160 10.92 10.76 -19.51
CA GLY A 160 10.49 9.53 -20.18
C GLY A 160 11.33 8.29 -19.82
N LYS A 161 12.07 8.33 -18.73
CA LYS A 161 12.95 7.23 -18.28
C LYS A 161 12.25 6.19 -17.40
N SER A 162 10.93 6.29 -17.23
CA SER A 162 10.16 5.39 -16.37
C SER A 162 8.96 4.78 -17.09
N LYS A 163 8.39 3.74 -16.47
CA LYS A 163 7.10 3.16 -16.85
C LYS A 163 5.92 3.83 -16.13
N ILE A 164 6.17 4.81 -15.25
CA ILE A 164 5.17 5.43 -14.39
C ILE A 164 4.10 6.10 -15.26
N LYS A 165 2.86 5.64 -15.10
CA LYS A 165 1.66 6.17 -15.77
C LYS A 165 0.97 7.23 -14.91
N GLY A 166 1.11 7.11 -13.59
CA GLY A 166 0.52 8.05 -12.64
C GLY A 166 1.26 8.07 -11.30
N MET A 167 1.36 9.29 -10.74
CA MET A 167 1.85 9.50 -9.40
C MET A 167 0.89 10.44 -8.69
N HIS A 168 0.33 9.96 -7.57
CA HIS A 168 -0.75 10.63 -6.86
C HIS A 168 -0.43 10.75 -5.38
N LEU A 169 -0.72 11.89 -4.80
CA LEU A 169 -0.68 12.09 -3.36
C LEU A 169 -1.99 11.59 -2.73
N LEU A 170 -1.93 11.13 -1.49
CA LEU A 170 -3.12 10.78 -0.73
C LEU A 170 -3.01 11.25 0.71
N TRP A 171 -4.06 11.90 1.21
CA TRP A 171 -4.15 12.31 2.59
C TRP A 171 -4.31 11.10 3.51
N ASN A 172 -3.36 10.93 4.44
CA ASN A 172 -3.35 9.86 5.45
C ASN A 172 -3.21 10.45 6.84
N MET A 173 -3.77 9.77 7.84
CA MET A 173 -3.75 10.22 9.23
C MET A 173 -4.40 11.61 9.43
N VAL A 174 -5.49 11.86 8.72
CA VAL A 174 -6.21 13.13 8.83
C VAL A 174 -6.93 13.20 10.18
N ASP A 175 -6.59 14.20 11.00
CA ASP A 175 -7.33 14.49 12.23
C ASP A 175 -8.58 15.35 11.89
N GLY A 176 -9.76 14.78 12.06
CA GLY A 176 -11.02 15.49 11.78
C GLY A 176 -11.27 16.74 12.67
N ARG A 177 -10.40 17.00 13.64
CA ARG A 177 -10.44 18.20 14.48
C ARG A 177 -9.56 19.34 13.93
N GLU A 178 -8.66 19.03 13.00
CA GLU A 178 -7.83 20.04 12.34
C GLU A 178 -8.68 20.91 11.41
N LYS A 179 -8.32 22.19 11.31
CA LYS A 179 -9.03 23.13 10.47
C LYS A 179 -8.84 22.81 9.00
N SER A 180 -9.91 22.84 8.23
CA SER A 180 -9.90 22.63 6.78
C SER A 180 -8.94 23.58 6.02
N GLU A 181 -8.81 24.83 6.49
CA GLU A 181 -7.92 25.85 5.90
C GLU A 181 -6.47 25.37 5.68
N LEU A 182 -5.94 24.51 6.58
CA LEU A 182 -4.59 23.98 6.44
C LEU A 182 -4.49 23.03 5.23
N TYR A 183 -5.49 22.17 5.07
CA TYR A 183 -5.56 21.23 3.94
C TYR A 183 -5.75 21.98 2.62
N ASP A 184 -6.63 23.00 2.60
CA ASP A 184 -6.90 23.81 1.42
C ASP A 184 -5.62 24.51 0.91
N VAL A 185 -4.83 25.09 1.82
CA VAL A 185 -3.54 25.71 1.48
C VAL A 185 -2.55 24.70 0.89
N TYR A 186 -2.45 23.50 1.49
CA TYR A 186 -1.56 22.47 0.97
C TYR A 186 -2.03 21.94 -0.39
N GLU A 187 -3.32 21.80 -0.62
CA GLU A 187 -3.86 21.36 -1.90
C GLU A 187 -3.63 22.38 -3.01
N GLU A 188 -3.67 23.68 -2.69
CA GLU A 188 -3.30 24.73 -3.62
C GLU A 188 -1.82 24.62 -4.03
N VAL A 189 -0.91 24.45 -3.05
CA VAL A 189 0.52 24.22 -3.33
C VAL A 189 0.75 22.96 -4.18
N ILE A 190 0.06 21.86 -3.88
CA ILE A 190 0.15 20.62 -4.65
C ILE A 190 -0.27 20.85 -6.10
N ARG A 191 -1.37 21.57 -6.30
CA ARG A 191 -1.89 21.92 -7.62
C ARG A 191 -0.94 22.84 -8.41
N ASP A 192 -0.36 23.84 -7.74
CA ASP A 192 0.63 24.75 -8.34
C ASP A 192 1.90 24.02 -8.80
N LEU A 193 2.26 22.93 -8.11
CA LEU A 193 3.35 22.04 -8.51
C LEU A 193 2.97 21.07 -9.65
N GLY A 194 1.74 21.13 -10.16
CA GLY A 194 1.26 20.22 -11.20
C GLY A 194 1.05 18.78 -10.72
N LEU A 195 0.92 18.59 -9.41
CA LEU A 195 0.72 17.28 -8.80
C LEU A 195 -0.77 17.01 -8.55
N SER A 196 -1.15 15.73 -8.47
CA SER A 196 -2.52 15.33 -8.16
C SER A 196 -2.63 14.72 -6.76
N VAL A 197 -3.72 14.99 -6.09
CA VAL A 197 -4.09 14.41 -4.80
C VAL A 197 -5.43 13.69 -4.91
N LEU A 198 -5.55 12.53 -4.25
CA LEU A 198 -6.83 11.82 -4.18
C LEU A 198 -7.85 12.65 -3.41
N LYS A 199 -9.12 12.56 -3.81
CA LYS A 199 -10.24 13.23 -3.14
C LYS A 199 -10.55 12.57 -1.79
N THR A 200 -10.36 11.26 -1.73
CA THR A 200 -10.59 10.47 -0.52
C THR A 200 -9.38 10.54 0.39
N PHE A 201 -9.60 10.73 1.68
CA PHE A 201 -8.57 10.74 2.71
C PHE A 201 -8.75 9.59 3.71
N LEU A 202 -7.68 9.17 4.38
CA LEU A 202 -7.75 8.22 5.48
C LEU A 202 -7.63 8.96 6.83
N PRO A 203 -8.59 8.76 7.76
CA PRO A 203 -8.58 9.44 9.05
C PRO A 203 -7.51 8.86 9.97
N ASP A 204 -6.99 9.68 10.91
CA ASP A 204 -6.21 9.15 12.02
C ASP A 204 -7.10 8.33 12.94
N SER A 205 -6.84 7.04 12.96
CA SER A 205 -7.66 6.11 13.74
C SER A 205 -6.83 4.92 14.25
N LYS A 206 -7.02 4.59 15.50
CA LYS A 206 -6.41 3.40 16.12
C LYS A 206 -6.81 2.09 15.44
N ARG A 207 -7.89 2.07 14.62
CA ARG A 207 -8.32 0.87 13.87
C ARG A 207 -7.25 0.38 12.90
N PHE A 208 -6.48 1.27 12.28
CA PHE A 208 -5.40 0.92 11.34
C PHE A 208 -4.26 0.11 11.97
N ARG A 209 -4.21 0.06 13.31
CA ARG A 209 -3.22 -0.70 14.08
C ARG A 209 -3.80 -1.99 14.68
N ARG A 210 -5.06 -2.36 14.36
CA ARG A 210 -5.69 -3.57 14.90
C ARG A 210 -5.30 -4.78 14.07
N GLU A 211 -4.49 -5.63 14.67
CA GLU A 211 -3.99 -6.90 14.11
C GLU A 211 -4.60 -8.10 14.84
N LEU A 212 -4.26 -9.31 14.41
CA LEU A 212 -4.65 -10.53 15.11
C LEU A 212 -4.18 -10.47 16.57
N SER A 213 -5.03 -10.94 17.47
CA SER A 213 -4.74 -10.95 18.89
C SER A 213 -5.44 -12.09 19.61
N ALA A 214 -4.86 -12.59 20.71
CA ALA A 214 -5.47 -13.64 21.52
C ALA A 214 -6.86 -13.28 22.09
N GLY A 215 -7.20 -12.00 22.12
CA GLY A 215 -8.53 -11.53 22.54
C GLY A 215 -9.59 -11.55 21.44
N HIS A 216 -9.31 -12.09 20.24
CA HIS A 216 -10.22 -12.24 19.11
C HIS A 216 -11.00 -10.96 18.75
N LYS A 217 -10.37 -9.80 18.96
CA LYS A 217 -10.99 -8.51 18.62
C LYS A 217 -11.08 -8.35 17.11
N ALA A 218 -12.07 -7.57 16.66
CA ALA A 218 -12.20 -7.22 15.28
C ALA A 218 -10.87 -6.68 14.72
N LEU A 219 -10.35 -7.33 13.69
CA LEU A 219 -9.06 -7.00 13.07
C LEU A 219 -9.26 -6.02 11.91
N PHE A 220 -8.23 -5.24 11.62
CA PHE A 220 -8.25 -4.33 10.49
C PHE A 220 -7.08 -4.57 9.53
N ARG A 221 -5.89 -4.88 10.08
CA ARG A 221 -4.68 -5.11 9.30
C ARG A 221 -4.19 -6.55 9.47
N SER A 222 -4.18 -7.30 8.39
CA SER A 222 -3.63 -8.65 8.33
C SER A 222 -3.24 -8.99 6.89
N THR A 223 -2.26 -9.85 6.76
CA THR A 223 -1.82 -10.36 5.45
C THR A 223 -2.61 -11.59 5.00
N ILE A 224 -3.37 -12.24 5.89
CA ILE A 224 -4.12 -13.48 5.60
C ILE A 224 -5.64 -13.31 5.70
N PHE A 225 -6.12 -12.22 6.28
CA PHE A 225 -7.53 -11.91 6.40
C PHE A 225 -7.85 -10.52 5.88
N PRO A 226 -9.06 -10.27 5.36
CA PRO A 226 -9.53 -8.92 5.09
C PRO A 226 -9.81 -8.16 6.38
N ALA A 227 -9.84 -6.84 6.30
CA ALA A 227 -10.34 -6.02 7.39
C ALA A 227 -11.79 -6.35 7.74
N ASP A 228 -12.12 -6.33 9.04
CA ASP A 228 -13.48 -6.53 9.53
C ASP A 228 -14.42 -5.46 8.95
N LYS A 229 -15.56 -5.90 8.40
CA LYS A 229 -16.55 -5.02 7.74
C LYS A 229 -17.05 -3.88 8.64
N ALA A 230 -17.18 -4.14 9.95
CA ALA A 230 -17.62 -3.11 10.90
C ALA A 230 -16.56 -2.03 11.11
N LEU A 231 -15.28 -2.39 10.99
CA LEU A 231 -14.15 -1.46 11.08
C LEU A 231 -13.86 -0.74 9.75
N VAL A 232 -14.18 -1.33 8.61
CA VAL A 232 -14.09 -0.68 7.29
C VAL A 232 -15.06 0.48 7.20
N ARG A 233 -16.28 0.31 7.74
CA ARG A 233 -17.27 1.38 7.74
C ARG A 233 -16.75 2.63 8.46
N GLY A 234 -16.72 3.76 7.74
CA GLY A 234 -16.20 5.04 8.23
C GLY A 234 -14.68 5.07 8.44
N SER A 235 -13.93 4.19 7.74
CA SER A 235 -12.48 4.27 7.63
C SER A 235 -12.02 4.91 6.33
N ASN A 236 -12.93 5.09 5.38
CA ASN A 236 -12.69 5.48 3.99
C ASN A 236 -11.77 4.51 3.23
N LEU A 237 -11.59 3.27 3.72
CA LEU A 237 -10.70 2.30 3.07
C LEU A 237 -11.27 1.81 1.73
N ASN A 238 -12.56 1.52 1.68
CA ASN A 238 -13.22 1.10 0.45
C ASN A 238 -13.27 2.24 -0.57
N GLU A 239 -13.61 3.45 -0.13
CA GLU A 239 -13.68 4.64 -0.98
C GLU A 239 -12.33 4.97 -1.63
N ILE A 240 -11.23 4.89 -0.86
CA ILE A 240 -9.90 5.15 -1.42
C ILE A 240 -9.43 4.05 -2.37
N ILE A 241 -9.82 2.80 -2.11
CA ILE A 241 -9.52 1.68 -3.03
C ILE A 241 -10.29 1.84 -4.34
N ASP A 242 -11.56 2.22 -4.29
CA ASP A 242 -12.38 2.47 -5.47
C ASP A 242 -11.77 3.63 -6.30
N GLU A 243 -11.37 4.74 -5.66
CA GLU A 243 -10.70 5.84 -6.33
C GLU A 243 -9.35 5.42 -6.96
N ILE A 244 -8.54 4.61 -6.25
CA ILE A 244 -7.31 4.04 -6.79
C ILE A 244 -7.61 3.20 -8.03
N LEU A 245 -8.63 2.34 -7.99
CA LEU A 245 -9.00 1.49 -9.12
C LEU A 245 -9.47 2.30 -10.33
N GLU A 246 -10.18 3.41 -10.14
CA GLU A 246 -10.55 4.34 -11.22
C GLU A 246 -9.32 4.97 -11.90
N LEU A 247 -8.29 5.29 -11.13
CA LEU A 247 -7.06 5.90 -11.65
C LEU A 247 -6.15 4.92 -12.39
N ILE A 248 -6.21 3.63 -12.05
CA ILE A 248 -5.33 2.60 -12.60
C ILE A 248 -5.95 1.75 -13.72
N GLN A 249 -7.06 2.19 -14.28
CA GLN A 249 -7.73 1.52 -15.41
C GLN A 249 -6.90 1.44 -16.68
#